data_a6cddaacc9f1cf7295929560ae723e2d
#
_entry.id   a6cddaacc9f1cf7295929560ae723e2d
#
_cell.length_a   1.000
_cell.length_b   1.000
_cell.length_c   1.000
_cell.angle_alpha   90.00
_cell.angle_beta   90.00
_cell.angle_gamma   90.00
#
_symmetry.space_group_name_H-M   'P 1'
#
loop_
_entity.id
_entity.type
_entity.pdbx_description
1 polymer ?
#
loop_
_entity_poly.entity_id
_entity_poly.type
_entity_poly.pdbx_seq_one_letter_code
_entity_poly.pdbx_strand_id
1 'polypeptide(L)'
;MKVSLEGFSVAIPAYSRVKEFEELLVSIYDMSFLPNEIVICEDGSKERKELSAIGSQWKSKFQEKNCNLIFIENEINLGYDANVRKLIEVSSFKWVVLIGNDDLFLKDGLSILKEFTDRNENISMVSRPFIRFSDDINKPLGFSTIDSKENIYSNSNKSSSKMIFRSCGFVGGLVINRNWALPLATKKYDGSLYYQIYLACNAFCTNGIGYLKSPTVGGRTGNPPLFGSAESESEIHIPGAYSAKGRAKMWKSVLEISQDIGTKYKVDIYKDLKKELMVKQSFHVFEMNVGVGVRELKELKSELKKIELFNHIVPKFLFTINYFFGRNALIFYRLIRKIAQ
;
A
#
# COMPACT_ATOMS: atom_id res chain seq x y z
N MET A 1 5.87 1.89 -27.03
CA MET A 1 6.25 1.36 -25.69
C MET A 1 7.02 0.06 -25.87
N LYS A 2 8.12 -0.17 -25.11
CA LYS A 2 8.77 -1.49 -25.10
C LYS A 2 7.83 -2.49 -24.45
N VAL A 3 7.59 -3.62 -25.11
CA VAL A 3 6.87 -4.76 -24.54
C VAL A 3 7.68 -5.30 -23.37
N SER A 4 7.01 -5.60 -22.25
CA SER A 4 7.69 -6.17 -21.08
C SER A 4 8.17 -7.59 -21.36
N LEU A 5 9.29 -7.97 -20.75
CA LEU A 5 9.78 -9.35 -20.73
C LEU A 5 8.90 -10.19 -19.78
N GLU A 6 8.76 -11.48 -20.03
CA GLU A 6 8.08 -12.38 -19.10
C GLU A 6 8.91 -12.55 -17.82
N GLY A 7 8.26 -12.45 -16.66
CA GLY A 7 8.90 -12.56 -15.36
C GLY A 7 8.49 -11.48 -14.37
N PHE A 8 9.32 -11.31 -13.33
CA PHE A 8 9.04 -10.44 -12.19
C PHE A 8 10.11 -9.39 -11.97
N SER A 9 9.66 -8.14 -11.79
CA SER A 9 10.44 -7.04 -11.22
C SER A 9 9.95 -6.80 -9.79
N VAL A 10 10.84 -6.91 -8.79
CA VAL A 10 10.55 -6.39 -7.44
C VAL A 10 10.88 -4.91 -7.43
N ALA A 11 9.91 -4.07 -7.12
CA ALA A 11 9.99 -2.61 -7.20
C ALA A 11 9.90 -1.99 -5.81
N ILE A 12 10.95 -1.30 -5.38
CA ILE A 12 11.15 -0.80 -4.02
C ILE A 12 11.21 0.73 -4.04
N PRO A 13 10.17 1.44 -3.62
CA PRO A 13 10.25 2.86 -3.32
C PRO A 13 11.05 3.03 -2.02
N ALA A 14 12.29 3.51 -2.11
CA ALA A 14 13.18 3.66 -0.98
C ALA A 14 13.25 5.10 -0.51
N TYR A 15 13.13 5.31 0.81
CA TYR A 15 13.31 6.59 1.47
C TYR A 15 13.73 6.35 2.92
N SER A 16 14.97 6.68 3.25
CA SER A 16 15.55 6.42 4.60
C SER A 16 15.47 4.92 5.03
N ARG A 17 15.57 4.61 6.33
CA ARG A 17 15.39 3.25 6.88
C ARG A 17 16.45 2.26 6.42
N VAL A 18 17.71 2.62 6.61
CA VAL A 18 18.88 1.87 6.14
C VAL A 18 18.88 0.42 6.61
N LYS A 19 18.59 0.20 7.91
CA LYS A 19 18.57 -1.14 8.50
C LYS A 19 17.46 -2.02 7.89
N GLU A 20 16.24 -1.50 7.86
CA GLU A 20 15.08 -2.22 7.34
C GLU A 20 15.23 -2.51 5.84
N PHE A 21 15.84 -1.58 5.10
CA PHE A 21 16.16 -1.78 3.69
C PHE A 21 17.13 -2.94 3.46
N GLU A 22 18.18 -3.07 4.27
CA GLU A 22 19.08 -4.22 4.21
C GLU A 22 18.38 -5.53 4.58
N GLU A 23 17.55 -5.53 5.63
CA GLU A 23 16.72 -6.68 6.02
C GLU A 23 15.79 -7.12 4.88
N LEU A 24 15.20 -6.18 4.13
CA LEU A 24 14.41 -6.49 2.94
C LEU A 24 15.25 -7.19 1.87
N LEU A 25 16.45 -6.67 1.55
CA LEU A 25 17.32 -7.31 0.54
C LEU A 25 17.75 -8.71 0.97
N VAL A 26 18.03 -8.94 2.25
CA VAL A 26 18.26 -10.29 2.80
C VAL A 26 17.05 -11.19 2.55
N SER A 27 15.83 -10.71 2.87
CA SER A 27 14.62 -11.49 2.70
C SER A 27 14.35 -11.86 1.24
N ILE A 28 14.69 -10.99 0.29
CA ILE A 28 14.60 -11.28 -1.15
C ILE A 28 15.65 -12.32 -1.55
N TYR A 29 16.88 -12.19 -1.06
CA TYR A 29 17.97 -13.11 -1.39
C TYR A 29 17.73 -14.55 -0.90
N ASP A 30 16.97 -14.70 0.19
CA ASP A 30 16.62 -15.98 0.82
C ASP A 30 15.35 -16.62 0.26
N MET A 31 14.68 -15.98 -0.72
CA MET A 31 13.50 -16.56 -1.35
C MET A 31 13.85 -17.85 -2.12
N SER A 32 12.91 -18.78 -2.14
CA SER A 32 13.02 -20.05 -2.91
C SER A 32 12.99 -19.83 -4.42
N PHE A 33 12.36 -18.75 -4.88
CA PHE A 33 12.33 -18.31 -6.27
C PHE A 33 12.63 -16.81 -6.32
N LEU A 34 13.69 -16.41 -7.01
CA LEU A 34 14.13 -15.01 -7.11
C LEU A 34 13.43 -14.26 -8.25
N PRO A 35 13.25 -12.95 -8.13
CA PRO A 35 12.82 -12.11 -9.26
C PRO A 35 13.91 -12.05 -10.33
N ASN A 36 13.52 -11.70 -11.55
CA ASN A 36 14.45 -11.47 -12.64
C ASN A 36 15.23 -10.16 -12.45
N GLU A 37 14.56 -9.16 -11.83
CA GLU A 37 15.22 -7.91 -11.45
C GLU A 37 14.64 -7.35 -10.14
N ILE A 38 15.47 -6.54 -9.48
CA ILE A 38 15.08 -5.68 -8.36
C ILE A 38 15.34 -4.25 -8.81
N VAL A 39 14.32 -3.40 -8.78
CA VAL A 39 14.43 -1.98 -9.13
C VAL A 39 14.18 -1.16 -7.86
N ILE A 40 15.15 -0.39 -7.46
CA ILE A 40 15.10 0.49 -6.29
C ILE A 40 15.11 1.93 -6.79
N CYS A 41 14.13 2.73 -6.40
CA CYS A 41 14.14 4.18 -6.61
C CYS A 41 14.25 4.88 -5.26
N GLU A 42 15.44 5.37 -4.95
CA GLU A 42 15.73 6.18 -3.78
C GLU A 42 15.24 7.61 -4.02
N ASP A 43 14.39 8.12 -3.13
CA ASP A 43 13.61 9.34 -3.36
C ASP A 43 14.17 10.57 -2.63
N GLY A 44 15.46 10.77 -2.65
CA GLY A 44 16.09 11.97 -2.15
C GLY A 44 16.18 12.05 -0.62
N SER A 45 16.35 10.94 0.07
CA SER A 45 16.48 10.91 1.52
C SER A 45 17.83 11.41 2.02
N LYS A 46 17.92 11.70 3.32
CA LYS A 46 19.17 12.09 3.95
C LYS A 46 20.18 10.95 3.99
N GLU A 47 19.70 9.71 4.05
CA GLU A 47 20.50 8.47 4.13
C GLU A 47 20.75 7.83 2.74
N ARG A 48 20.59 8.62 1.67
CA ARG A 48 20.81 8.21 0.28
C ARG A 48 22.15 7.50 0.06
N LYS A 49 23.23 8.01 0.65
CA LYS A 49 24.57 7.46 0.47
C LYS A 49 24.70 6.06 1.07
N GLU A 50 24.12 5.87 2.25
CA GLU A 50 24.09 4.58 2.94
C GLU A 50 23.26 3.57 2.18
N LEU A 51 22.06 3.97 1.69
CA LEU A 51 21.21 3.12 0.87
C LEU A 51 21.90 2.72 -0.45
N SER A 52 22.58 3.67 -1.11
CA SER A 52 23.33 3.43 -2.34
C SER A 52 24.51 2.48 -2.12
N ALA A 53 25.23 2.61 -1.01
CA ALA A 53 26.33 1.71 -0.63
C ALA A 53 25.82 0.28 -0.42
N ILE A 54 24.71 0.10 0.30
CA ILE A 54 24.08 -1.21 0.50
C ILE A 54 23.64 -1.79 -0.85
N GLY A 55 22.92 -0.99 -1.68
CA GLY A 55 22.51 -1.41 -3.04
C GLY A 55 23.69 -1.91 -3.88
N SER A 56 24.83 -1.23 -3.80
CA SER A 56 26.05 -1.60 -4.51
C SER A 56 26.67 -2.91 -4.01
N GLN A 57 26.68 -3.15 -2.69
CA GLN A 57 27.15 -4.40 -2.09
C GLN A 57 26.27 -5.59 -2.48
N TRP A 58 24.96 -5.41 -2.53
CA TRP A 58 24.01 -6.47 -2.87
C TRP A 58 23.95 -6.77 -4.36
N LYS A 59 24.35 -5.83 -5.22
CA LYS A 59 24.29 -5.99 -6.68
C LYS A 59 25.08 -7.21 -7.18
N SER A 60 26.31 -7.41 -6.72
CA SER A 60 27.13 -8.57 -7.09
C SER A 60 26.50 -9.88 -6.60
N LYS A 61 26.03 -9.93 -5.35
CA LYS A 61 25.37 -11.10 -4.75
C LYS A 61 24.14 -11.54 -5.56
N PHE A 62 23.27 -10.59 -5.94
CA PHE A 62 22.09 -10.90 -6.76
C PHE A 62 22.48 -11.32 -8.19
N GLN A 63 23.53 -10.72 -8.76
CA GLN A 63 24.01 -11.09 -10.09
C GLN A 63 24.52 -12.54 -10.15
N GLU A 64 25.17 -13.04 -9.10
CA GLU A 64 25.58 -14.44 -8.96
C GLU A 64 24.40 -15.41 -9.02
N LYS A 65 23.21 -14.95 -8.61
CA LYS A 65 21.95 -15.70 -8.67
C LYS A 65 21.08 -15.37 -9.91
N ASN A 66 21.65 -14.74 -10.94
CA ASN A 66 20.93 -14.31 -12.16
C ASN A 66 19.78 -13.34 -11.91
N CYS A 67 19.83 -12.53 -10.84
CA CYS A 67 18.89 -11.46 -10.56
C CYS A 67 19.59 -10.11 -10.75
N ASN A 68 19.04 -9.24 -11.59
CA ASN A 68 19.63 -7.93 -11.86
C ASN A 68 19.15 -6.91 -10.82
N LEU A 69 20.05 -6.24 -10.10
CA LEU A 69 19.71 -5.14 -9.18
C LEU A 69 20.03 -3.80 -9.82
N ILE A 70 19.00 -2.96 -9.97
CA ILE A 70 19.05 -1.62 -10.51
C ILE A 70 18.76 -0.63 -9.38
N PHE A 71 19.71 0.23 -9.06
CA PHE A 71 19.55 1.30 -8.07
C PHE A 71 19.50 2.65 -8.78
N ILE A 72 18.43 3.39 -8.58
CA ILE A 72 18.17 4.70 -9.19
C ILE A 72 18.04 5.72 -8.06
N GLU A 73 18.83 6.78 -8.11
CA GLU A 73 18.70 7.93 -7.23
C GLU A 73 17.88 9.03 -7.92
N ASN A 74 16.80 9.46 -7.31
CA ASN A 74 16.06 10.62 -7.77
C ASN A 74 16.85 11.89 -7.39
N GLU A 75 16.95 12.84 -8.29
CA GLU A 75 17.64 14.11 -8.03
C GLU A 75 16.97 14.88 -6.89
N ILE A 76 15.65 14.83 -6.82
CA ILE A 76 14.81 15.43 -5.79
C ILE A 76 13.83 14.40 -5.24
N ASN A 77 13.23 14.69 -4.10
CA ASN A 77 12.12 13.91 -3.56
C ASN A 77 10.86 14.11 -4.44
N LEU A 78 10.48 13.08 -5.18
CA LEU A 78 9.32 13.08 -6.08
C LEU A 78 7.99 12.88 -5.32
N GLY A 79 8.05 12.31 -4.13
CA GLY A 79 6.90 11.84 -3.37
C GLY A 79 6.46 10.42 -3.75
N TYR A 80 5.69 9.82 -2.85
CA TYR A 80 5.30 8.40 -2.93
C TYR A 80 4.66 8.02 -4.28
N ASP A 81 3.63 8.78 -4.72
CA ASP A 81 2.86 8.43 -5.91
C ASP A 81 3.71 8.50 -7.18
N ALA A 82 4.52 9.54 -7.32
CA ALA A 82 5.40 9.71 -8.46
C ALA A 82 6.53 8.68 -8.47
N ASN A 83 7.07 8.32 -7.30
CA ASN A 83 8.10 7.29 -7.17
C ASN A 83 7.56 5.89 -7.52
N VAL A 84 6.34 5.53 -7.09
CA VAL A 84 5.67 4.29 -7.50
C VAL A 84 5.42 4.26 -9.00
N ARG A 85 4.96 5.36 -9.60
CA ARG A 85 4.78 5.48 -11.06
C ARG A 85 6.10 5.25 -11.79
N LYS A 86 7.18 5.92 -11.37
CA LYS A 86 8.52 5.76 -11.95
C LYS A 86 9.00 4.30 -11.88
N LEU A 87 8.82 3.64 -10.75
CA LEU A 87 9.19 2.23 -10.58
C LEU A 87 8.49 1.32 -11.61
N ILE A 88 7.20 1.53 -11.88
CA ILE A 88 6.46 0.78 -12.90
C ILE A 88 7.01 1.09 -14.31
N GLU A 89 7.35 2.34 -14.58
CA GLU A 89 7.88 2.78 -15.89
C GLU A 89 9.25 2.19 -16.19
N VAL A 90 10.16 2.18 -15.20
CA VAL A 90 11.55 1.72 -15.38
C VAL A 90 11.73 0.21 -15.24
N SER A 91 10.79 -0.49 -14.63
CA SER A 91 10.79 -1.96 -14.58
C SER A 91 10.74 -2.57 -15.96
N SER A 92 11.35 -3.76 -16.16
CA SER A 92 11.46 -4.41 -17.47
C SER A 92 10.50 -5.58 -17.64
N PHE A 93 10.04 -6.20 -16.53
CA PHE A 93 9.27 -7.42 -16.58
C PHE A 93 7.75 -7.19 -16.43
N LYS A 94 6.95 -8.14 -16.90
CA LYS A 94 5.49 -8.10 -16.96
C LYS A 94 4.84 -7.88 -15.60
N TRP A 95 5.37 -8.53 -14.58
CA TRP A 95 4.83 -8.47 -13.23
C TRP A 95 5.71 -7.61 -12.33
N VAL A 96 5.21 -6.44 -11.95
CA VAL A 96 5.89 -5.53 -11.02
C VAL A 96 5.33 -5.77 -9.61
N VAL A 97 6.17 -6.25 -8.70
CA VAL A 97 5.80 -6.50 -7.29
C VAL A 97 6.28 -5.32 -6.45
N LEU A 98 5.36 -4.48 -6.01
CA LEU A 98 5.66 -3.34 -5.14
C LEU A 98 5.85 -3.81 -3.69
N ILE A 99 6.90 -3.32 -3.03
CA ILE A 99 7.14 -3.56 -1.61
C ILE A 99 7.81 -2.35 -0.95
N GLY A 100 7.33 -1.95 0.24
CA GLY A 100 7.96 -0.89 1.02
C GLY A 100 9.37 -1.29 1.47
N ASN A 101 10.28 -0.33 1.57
CA ASN A 101 11.67 -0.62 1.97
C ASN A 101 11.86 -1.01 3.44
N ASP A 102 10.77 -1.14 4.21
CA ASP A 102 10.75 -1.62 5.59
C ASP A 102 9.94 -2.92 5.80
N ASP A 103 9.37 -3.46 4.72
CA ASP A 103 8.65 -4.73 4.70
C ASP A 103 9.59 -5.91 4.38
N LEU A 104 9.10 -7.14 4.49
CA LEU A 104 9.89 -8.35 4.19
C LEU A 104 9.12 -9.29 3.28
N PHE A 105 9.84 -10.02 2.40
CA PHE A 105 9.26 -11.17 1.69
C PHE A 105 9.25 -12.41 2.59
N LEU A 106 8.23 -13.26 2.38
CA LEU A 106 8.26 -14.64 2.88
C LEU A 106 9.02 -15.53 1.88
N LYS A 107 9.65 -16.58 2.39
CA LYS A 107 10.52 -17.47 1.60
C LYS A 107 9.88 -17.94 0.28
N ASP A 108 8.61 -18.32 0.30
CA ASP A 108 7.90 -18.83 -0.89
C ASP A 108 6.97 -17.78 -1.53
N GLY A 109 7.09 -16.51 -1.10
CA GLY A 109 6.18 -15.45 -1.52
C GLY A 109 6.09 -15.27 -3.03
N LEU A 110 7.22 -15.24 -3.73
CA LEU A 110 7.23 -15.04 -5.18
C LEU A 110 6.84 -16.31 -5.95
N SER A 111 7.11 -17.51 -5.41
CA SER A 111 6.63 -18.77 -6.00
C SER A 111 5.11 -18.84 -6.02
N ILE A 112 4.46 -18.47 -4.91
CA ILE A 112 2.99 -18.39 -4.79
C ILE A 112 2.41 -17.38 -5.78
N LEU A 113 3.05 -16.21 -5.92
CA LEU A 113 2.66 -15.21 -6.89
C LEU A 113 2.76 -15.73 -8.33
N LYS A 114 3.87 -16.42 -8.64
CA LYS A 114 4.09 -17.02 -9.96
C LYS A 114 3.01 -18.03 -10.32
N GLU A 115 2.70 -18.97 -9.44
CA GLU A 115 1.65 -19.97 -9.67
C GLU A 115 0.29 -19.33 -9.95
N PHE A 116 -0.03 -18.23 -9.25
CA PHE A 116 -1.28 -17.51 -9.47
C PHE A 116 -1.28 -16.77 -10.81
N THR A 117 -0.21 -16.05 -11.14
CA THR A 117 -0.12 -15.26 -12.38
C THR A 117 -0.04 -16.14 -13.62
N ASP A 118 0.59 -17.31 -13.54
CA ASP A 118 0.63 -18.30 -14.64
C ASP A 118 -0.78 -18.82 -14.99
N ARG A 119 -1.67 -18.93 -14.00
CA ARG A 119 -3.08 -19.32 -14.20
C ARG A 119 -3.99 -18.16 -14.60
N ASN A 120 -3.54 -16.91 -14.42
CA ASN A 120 -4.34 -15.70 -14.60
C ASN A 120 -3.55 -14.62 -15.37
N GLU A 121 -3.04 -14.95 -16.55
CA GLU A 121 -2.11 -14.11 -17.33
C GLU A 121 -2.65 -12.71 -17.68
N ASN A 122 -3.97 -12.55 -17.78
CA ASN A 122 -4.62 -11.30 -18.16
C ASN A 122 -5.05 -10.45 -16.96
N ILE A 123 -4.82 -10.91 -15.72
CA ILE A 123 -5.18 -10.13 -14.53
C ILE A 123 -4.43 -8.79 -14.49
N SER A 124 -5.10 -7.73 -14.05
CA SER A 124 -4.48 -6.39 -13.98
C SER A 124 -3.59 -6.23 -12.75
N MET A 125 -4.04 -6.71 -11.61
CA MET A 125 -3.33 -6.63 -10.32
C MET A 125 -3.54 -7.91 -9.52
N VAL A 126 -2.60 -8.21 -8.61
CA VAL A 126 -2.76 -9.26 -7.60
C VAL A 126 -2.50 -8.68 -6.23
N SER A 127 -3.37 -9.02 -5.28
CA SER A 127 -3.28 -8.72 -3.87
C SER A 127 -3.19 -10.00 -3.04
N ARG A 128 -2.94 -9.88 -1.74
CA ARG A 128 -2.59 -10.99 -0.85
C ARG A 128 -2.95 -10.66 0.61
N PRO A 129 -3.11 -11.66 1.46
CA PRO A 129 -2.94 -11.47 2.89
C PRO A 129 -1.47 -11.17 3.21
N PHE A 130 -1.22 -10.63 4.40
CA PHE A 130 0.14 -10.38 4.87
C PHE A 130 0.25 -10.61 6.39
N ILE A 131 1.47 -10.90 6.84
CA ILE A 131 1.81 -11.03 8.24
C ILE A 131 2.09 -9.62 8.80
N ARG A 132 1.53 -9.28 9.95
CA ARG A 132 1.92 -8.05 10.67
C ARG A 132 2.98 -8.39 11.70
N PHE A 133 4.09 -7.67 11.69
CA PHE A 133 5.19 -7.82 12.65
C PHE A 133 5.77 -6.46 13.04
N SER A 134 6.59 -6.39 14.11
CA SER A 134 7.37 -5.20 14.47
C SER A 134 8.86 -5.42 14.17
N ASP A 135 9.50 -6.27 14.93
CA ASP A 135 10.94 -6.49 14.87
C ASP A 135 11.30 -7.82 14.20
N ASP A 136 10.58 -8.89 14.54
CA ASP A 136 10.85 -10.25 14.10
C ASP A 136 9.61 -10.84 13.43
N ILE A 137 9.72 -11.14 12.12
CA ILE A 137 8.62 -11.70 11.33
C ILE A 137 8.18 -13.09 11.83
N ASN A 138 9.05 -13.81 12.51
CA ASN A 138 8.75 -15.12 13.13
C ASN A 138 7.91 -14.98 14.42
N LYS A 139 7.74 -13.74 14.94
CA LYS A 139 6.88 -13.41 16.08
C LYS A 139 5.73 -12.50 15.62
N PRO A 140 4.78 -13.02 14.84
CA PRO A 140 3.75 -12.19 14.21
C PRO A 140 2.82 -11.56 15.23
N LEU A 141 2.47 -10.30 15.02
CA LEU A 141 1.43 -9.58 15.77
C LEU A 141 0.03 -9.96 15.29
N GLY A 142 -0.08 -10.61 14.14
CA GLY A 142 -1.31 -11.10 13.55
C GLY A 142 -1.27 -11.12 12.02
N PHE A 143 -2.38 -11.52 11.44
CA PHE A 143 -2.55 -11.63 9.99
C PHE A 143 -3.57 -10.61 9.49
N SER A 144 -3.34 -10.06 8.31
CA SER A 144 -4.31 -9.24 7.60
C SER A 144 -4.87 -10.06 6.44
N THR A 145 -6.01 -10.71 6.67
CA THR A 145 -6.71 -11.54 5.70
C THR A 145 -8.11 -10.99 5.48
N ILE A 146 -8.56 -10.93 4.23
CA ILE A 146 -9.90 -10.45 3.85
C ILE A 146 -10.78 -11.53 3.25
N ASP A 147 -10.17 -12.60 2.76
CA ASP A 147 -10.84 -13.78 2.23
C ASP A 147 -9.99 -15.02 2.57
N SER A 148 -10.63 -16.14 2.85
CA SER A 148 -9.98 -17.43 3.13
C SER A 148 -9.64 -18.21 1.85
N LYS A 149 -10.13 -17.77 0.70
CA LYS A 149 -9.97 -18.41 -0.61
C LYS A 149 -9.35 -17.45 -1.61
N GLU A 150 -8.73 -18.01 -2.65
CA GLU A 150 -8.38 -17.25 -3.84
C GLU A 150 -9.63 -16.70 -4.50
N ASN A 151 -9.56 -15.46 -4.98
CA ASN A 151 -10.68 -14.79 -5.62
C ASN A 151 -10.18 -13.82 -6.70
N ILE A 152 -11.08 -13.40 -7.60
CA ILE A 152 -10.88 -12.29 -8.52
C ILE A 152 -11.98 -11.26 -8.30
N TYR A 153 -11.61 -10.13 -7.72
CA TYR A 153 -12.53 -9.01 -7.48
C TYR A 153 -12.60 -8.14 -8.73
N SER A 154 -13.76 -8.06 -9.32
CA SER A 154 -14.02 -7.23 -10.50
C SER A 154 -15.49 -6.83 -10.60
N ASN A 155 -15.76 -5.80 -11.39
CA ASN A 155 -17.12 -5.41 -11.73
C ASN A 155 -17.83 -6.51 -12.55
N SER A 156 -17.12 -7.18 -13.47
CA SER A 156 -17.67 -8.29 -14.27
C SER A 156 -18.12 -9.47 -13.40
N ASN A 157 -17.41 -9.75 -12.31
CA ASN A 157 -17.78 -10.78 -11.33
C ASN A 157 -18.81 -10.29 -10.29
N LYS A 158 -19.36 -9.07 -10.47
CA LYS A 158 -20.30 -8.45 -9.52
C LYS A 158 -19.75 -8.38 -8.08
N SER A 159 -18.44 -8.29 -7.94
CA SER A 159 -17.79 -8.12 -6.63
C SER A 159 -18.16 -6.78 -6.01
N SER A 160 -18.20 -6.70 -4.67
CA SER A 160 -18.33 -5.40 -4.01
C SER A 160 -17.05 -4.59 -4.17
N SER A 161 -17.17 -3.34 -4.63
CA SER A 161 -16.03 -2.43 -4.82
C SER A 161 -15.33 -2.02 -3.51
N LYS A 162 -15.88 -2.34 -2.33
CA LYS A 162 -15.15 -2.27 -1.04
C LYS A 162 -13.85 -3.07 -1.06
N MET A 163 -13.81 -4.14 -1.86
CA MET A 163 -12.64 -5.00 -1.97
C MET A 163 -11.44 -4.28 -2.56
N ILE A 164 -11.64 -3.22 -3.35
CA ILE A 164 -10.55 -2.36 -3.86
C ILE A 164 -9.68 -1.87 -2.72
N PHE A 165 -10.26 -1.20 -1.72
CA PHE A 165 -9.49 -0.64 -0.61
C PHE A 165 -9.00 -1.72 0.36
N ARG A 166 -9.85 -2.71 0.65
CA ARG A 166 -9.48 -3.81 1.55
C ARG A 166 -8.27 -4.60 1.06
N SER A 167 -8.21 -4.86 -0.26
CA SER A 167 -7.14 -5.67 -0.85
C SER A 167 -5.90 -4.87 -1.21
N CYS A 168 -6.04 -3.60 -1.61
CA CYS A 168 -4.95 -2.80 -2.18
C CYS A 168 -4.56 -1.58 -1.33
N GLY A 169 -5.18 -1.36 -0.16
CA GLY A 169 -4.82 -0.25 0.72
C GLY A 169 -3.39 -0.35 1.28
N PHE A 170 -2.89 -1.56 1.51
CA PHE A 170 -1.49 -1.82 1.87
C PHE A 170 -0.69 -2.20 0.63
N VAL A 171 0.45 -1.53 0.40
CA VAL A 171 1.23 -1.64 -0.84
C VAL A 171 2.15 -2.86 -0.88
N GLY A 172 2.75 -3.26 0.26
CA GLY A 172 3.78 -4.31 0.30
C GLY A 172 3.30 -5.63 -0.32
N GLY A 173 3.94 -6.10 -1.39
CA GLY A 173 3.61 -7.31 -2.15
C GLY A 173 2.44 -7.18 -3.13
N LEU A 174 1.94 -5.97 -3.45
CA LEU A 174 1.02 -5.77 -4.57
C LEU A 174 1.72 -6.07 -5.89
N VAL A 175 1.07 -6.84 -6.75
CA VAL A 175 1.57 -7.15 -8.10
C VAL A 175 0.76 -6.38 -9.12
N ILE A 176 1.45 -5.79 -10.07
CA ILE A 176 0.88 -4.96 -11.13
C ILE A 176 1.31 -5.53 -12.48
N ASN A 177 0.37 -5.78 -13.37
CA ASN A 177 0.66 -6.07 -14.75
C ASN A 177 1.18 -4.78 -15.43
N ARG A 178 2.47 -4.74 -15.71
CA ARG A 178 3.14 -3.55 -16.24
C ARG A 178 2.56 -3.08 -17.58
N ASN A 179 2.33 -4.00 -18.51
CA ASN A 179 1.82 -3.65 -19.83
C ASN A 179 0.43 -3.01 -19.76
N TRP A 180 -0.39 -3.48 -18.82
CA TRP A 180 -1.71 -2.91 -18.55
C TRP A 180 -1.61 -1.54 -17.84
N ALA A 181 -0.65 -1.37 -16.91
CA ALA A 181 -0.54 -0.16 -16.10
C ALA A 181 0.11 1.03 -16.83
N LEU A 182 1.07 0.80 -17.75
CA LEU A 182 1.80 1.86 -18.44
C LEU A 182 0.90 2.88 -19.17
N PRO A 183 -0.15 2.48 -19.92
CA PRO A 183 -1.07 3.45 -20.55
C PRO A 183 -1.90 4.26 -19.56
N LEU A 184 -1.97 3.84 -18.29
CA LEU A 184 -2.71 4.51 -17.23
C LEU A 184 -1.86 5.53 -16.46
N ALA A 185 -0.56 5.67 -16.78
CA ALA A 185 0.33 6.58 -16.08
C ALA A 185 -0.19 8.02 -16.09
N THR A 186 -0.31 8.64 -14.90
CA THR A 186 -0.81 10.00 -14.73
C THR A 186 -0.23 10.67 -13.50
N LYS A 187 -0.02 11.97 -13.57
CA LYS A 187 0.39 12.83 -12.45
C LYS A 187 -0.81 13.40 -11.68
N LYS A 188 -2.04 13.17 -12.15
CA LYS A 188 -3.26 13.78 -11.59
C LYS A 188 -3.43 13.51 -10.09
N TYR A 189 -2.94 12.39 -9.62
CA TYR A 189 -3.12 11.93 -8.24
C TYR A 189 -1.83 11.99 -7.40
N ASP A 190 -0.80 12.71 -7.85
CA ASP A 190 0.42 12.94 -7.08
C ASP A 190 0.06 13.71 -5.79
N GLY A 191 0.61 13.29 -4.66
CA GLY A 191 0.26 13.76 -3.32
C GLY A 191 -1.00 13.12 -2.70
N SER A 192 -1.62 12.15 -3.38
CA SER A 192 -2.73 11.36 -2.81
C SER A 192 -2.27 10.36 -1.77
N LEU A 193 -1.05 9.86 -1.89
CA LEU A 193 -0.45 8.71 -1.20
C LEU A 193 -1.20 7.38 -1.47
N TYR A 194 -1.95 7.33 -2.59
CA TYR A 194 -2.80 6.20 -2.96
C TYR A 194 -2.77 5.90 -4.47
N TYR A 195 -1.62 6.07 -5.13
CA TYR A 195 -1.49 5.72 -6.55
C TYR A 195 -1.87 4.25 -6.81
N GLN A 196 -1.59 3.35 -5.87
CA GLN A 196 -2.02 1.95 -5.95
C GLN A 196 -3.55 1.80 -5.92
N ILE A 197 -4.29 2.69 -5.26
CA ILE A 197 -5.76 2.68 -5.27
C ILE A 197 -6.30 3.18 -6.61
N TYR A 198 -5.63 4.15 -7.23
CA TYR A 198 -5.95 4.56 -8.59
C TYR A 198 -5.84 3.38 -9.56
N LEU A 199 -4.74 2.63 -9.51
CA LEU A 199 -4.57 1.41 -10.31
C LEU A 199 -5.61 0.36 -9.95
N ALA A 200 -5.88 0.13 -8.67
CA ALA A 200 -6.86 -0.86 -8.22
C ALA A 200 -8.30 -0.54 -8.65
N CYS A 201 -8.70 0.74 -8.67
CA CYS A 201 -9.99 1.15 -9.22
C CYS A 201 -10.09 0.84 -10.72
N ASN A 202 -9.04 1.12 -11.51
CA ASN A 202 -8.99 0.74 -12.93
C ASN A 202 -9.01 -0.78 -13.11
N ALA A 203 -8.22 -1.53 -12.31
CA ALA A 203 -8.17 -3.00 -12.36
C ALA A 203 -9.55 -3.61 -12.10
N PHE A 204 -10.24 -3.15 -11.06
CA PHE A 204 -11.59 -3.62 -10.72
C PHE A 204 -12.59 -3.43 -11.87
N CYS A 205 -12.48 -2.32 -12.60
CA CYS A 205 -13.36 -2.01 -13.74
C CYS A 205 -12.94 -2.71 -15.05
N THR A 206 -11.74 -3.32 -15.11
CA THR A 206 -11.20 -3.99 -16.31
C THR A 206 -11.01 -5.49 -16.07
N ASN A 207 -9.76 -5.96 -15.95
CA ASN A 207 -9.44 -7.40 -15.87
C ASN A 207 -9.46 -7.96 -14.44
N GLY A 208 -9.73 -7.11 -13.44
CA GLY A 208 -9.89 -7.50 -12.04
C GLY A 208 -8.60 -7.46 -11.20
N ILE A 209 -8.84 -7.68 -9.90
CA ILE A 209 -7.81 -7.78 -8.85
C ILE A 209 -7.85 -9.21 -8.33
N GLY A 210 -6.81 -10.00 -8.59
CA GLY A 210 -6.61 -11.30 -7.97
C GLY A 210 -6.34 -11.15 -6.47
N TYR A 211 -6.80 -12.10 -5.68
CA TYR A 211 -6.51 -12.17 -4.25
C TYR A 211 -6.02 -13.57 -3.88
N LEU A 212 -4.82 -13.65 -3.33
CA LEU A 212 -4.22 -14.89 -2.88
C LEU A 212 -4.80 -15.33 -1.52
N LYS A 213 -4.85 -16.64 -1.27
CA LYS A 213 -5.22 -17.18 0.05
C LYS A 213 -4.08 -17.19 1.06
N SER A 214 -2.83 -17.18 0.59
CA SER A 214 -1.62 -17.29 1.42
C SER A 214 -0.86 -15.97 1.47
N PRO A 215 -0.27 -15.61 2.62
CA PRO A 215 0.58 -14.44 2.72
C PRO A 215 1.87 -14.65 1.91
N THR A 216 2.34 -13.57 1.28
CA THR A 216 3.58 -13.56 0.51
C THR A 216 4.61 -12.59 1.09
N VAL A 217 4.17 -11.72 1.98
CA VAL A 217 5.00 -10.68 2.63
C VAL A 217 4.63 -10.50 4.09
N GLY A 218 5.57 -9.94 4.86
CA GLY A 218 5.34 -9.33 6.16
C GLY A 218 5.31 -7.82 6.03
N GLY A 219 4.27 -7.18 6.59
CA GLY A 219 4.17 -5.74 6.74
C GLY A 219 4.64 -5.30 8.12
N ARG A 220 5.67 -4.46 8.17
CA ARG A 220 6.21 -3.94 9.43
C ARG A 220 5.28 -2.89 10.02
N THR A 221 5.13 -2.93 11.33
CA THR A 221 4.29 -1.99 12.08
C THR A 221 5.14 -1.24 13.12
N GLY A 222 4.71 -0.03 13.48
CA GLY A 222 5.40 0.78 14.50
C GLY A 222 6.29 1.87 13.93
N ASN A 223 6.72 1.77 12.69
CA ASN A 223 7.48 2.82 12.03
C ASN A 223 6.61 4.05 11.77
N PRO A 224 7.12 5.27 12.05
CA PRO A 224 6.42 6.49 11.69
C PRO A 224 6.35 6.65 10.15
N PRO A 225 5.30 7.28 9.60
CA PRO A 225 5.24 7.57 8.17
C PRO A 225 6.31 8.61 7.78
N LEU A 226 6.96 8.40 6.64
CA LEU A 226 8.04 9.29 6.17
C LEU A 226 7.63 10.19 4.98
N PHE A 227 6.39 10.15 4.53
CA PHE A 227 5.86 11.06 3.52
C PHE A 227 5.63 12.48 4.08
N GLY A 228 5.47 13.47 3.20
CA GLY A 228 5.27 14.88 3.55
C GLY A 228 6.50 15.76 3.33
N SER A 229 7.60 15.21 2.81
CA SER A 229 8.81 15.97 2.46
C SER A 229 8.88 16.37 0.99
N ALA A 230 8.11 15.72 0.12
CA ALA A 230 8.02 16.09 -1.30
C ALA A 230 7.13 17.34 -1.49
N GLU A 231 7.37 18.10 -2.55
CA GLU A 231 6.58 19.30 -2.89
C GLU A 231 5.08 18.98 -3.00
N SER A 232 4.72 17.85 -3.63
CA SER A 232 3.35 17.39 -3.80
C SER A 232 2.64 17.01 -2.50
N GLU A 233 3.37 16.83 -1.41
CA GLU A 233 2.91 16.30 -0.13
C GLU A 233 2.99 17.32 1.01
N SER A 234 3.97 18.24 0.96
CA SER A 234 4.43 19.08 2.09
C SER A 234 3.40 20.08 2.62
N GLU A 235 2.42 20.49 1.82
CA GLU A 235 1.37 21.42 2.29
C GLU A 235 0.40 20.79 3.31
N ILE A 236 0.28 19.46 3.31
CA ILE A 236 -0.79 18.75 4.03
C ILE A 236 -0.25 17.67 4.93
N HIS A 237 0.81 16.98 4.51
CA HIS A 237 1.40 15.88 5.26
C HIS A 237 2.63 16.33 6.05
N ILE A 238 2.75 15.79 7.25
CA ILE A 238 3.85 16.09 8.16
C ILE A 238 4.66 14.82 8.35
N PRO A 239 5.96 14.79 8.02
CA PRO A 239 6.80 13.64 8.27
C PRO A 239 6.72 13.17 9.73
N GLY A 240 6.59 11.88 9.93
CA GLY A 240 6.53 11.27 11.27
C GLY A 240 5.14 11.22 11.90
N ALA A 241 4.10 11.81 11.28
CA ALA A 241 2.77 11.84 11.86
C ALA A 241 1.64 11.75 10.83
N TYR A 242 0.54 11.09 11.22
CA TYR A 242 -0.72 11.16 10.51
C TYR A 242 -1.59 12.29 11.08
N SER A 243 -1.39 13.52 10.63
CA SER A 243 -2.22 14.64 11.05
C SER A 243 -3.70 14.47 10.65
N ALA A 244 -4.62 15.16 11.35
CA ALA A 244 -6.05 15.15 11.02
C ALA A 244 -6.30 15.60 9.57
N LYS A 245 -5.65 16.68 9.15
CA LYS A 245 -5.73 17.19 7.77
C LYS A 245 -5.16 16.22 6.76
N GLY A 246 -3.97 15.68 7.03
CA GLY A 246 -3.31 14.70 6.17
C GLY A 246 -4.17 13.46 5.97
N ARG A 247 -4.74 12.90 7.03
CA ARG A 247 -5.63 11.74 6.96
C ARG A 247 -6.90 12.03 6.16
N ALA A 248 -7.54 13.18 6.39
CA ALA A 248 -8.72 13.58 5.63
C ALA A 248 -8.41 13.78 4.14
N LYS A 249 -7.25 14.38 3.82
CA LYS A 249 -6.80 14.54 2.42
C LYS A 249 -6.58 13.19 1.73
N MET A 250 -5.90 12.25 2.39
CA MET A 250 -5.72 10.90 1.88
C MET A 250 -7.06 10.25 1.52
N TRP A 251 -8.05 10.34 2.41
CA TRP A 251 -9.36 9.74 2.17
C TRP A 251 -10.18 10.50 1.13
N LYS A 252 -10.07 11.83 1.10
CA LYS A 252 -10.65 12.64 0.04
C LYS A 252 -10.11 12.21 -1.33
N SER A 253 -8.80 12.00 -1.44
CA SER A 253 -8.17 11.52 -2.67
C SER A 253 -8.69 10.15 -3.11
N VAL A 254 -8.90 9.21 -2.19
CA VAL A 254 -9.53 7.91 -2.52
C VAL A 254 -10.94 8.10 -3.07
N LEU A 255 -11.73 9.01 -2.49
CA LEU A 255 -13.09 9.31 -2.97
C LEU A 255 -13.06 9.98 -4.36
N GLU A 256 -12.16 10.93 -4.58
CA GLU A 256 -11.98 11.59 -5.88
C GLU A 256 -11.54 10.59 -6.96
N ILE A 257 -10.56 9.73 -6.68
CA ILE A 257 -10.14 8.65 -7.57
C ILE A 257 -11.33 7.73 -7.90
N SER A 258 -12.09 7.33 -6.89
CA SER A 258 -13.23 6.42 -7.10
C SER A 258 -14.34 7.05 -7.94
N GLN A 259 -14.60 8.35 -7.77
CA GLN A 259 -15.58 9.10 -8.56
C GLN A 259 -15.14 9.20 -10.03
N ASP A 260 -13.88 9.60 -10.25
CA ASP A 260 -13.32 9.78 -11.60
C ASP A 260 -13.32 8.46 -12.39
N ILE A 261 -12.82 7.38 -11.76
CA ILE A 261 -12.73 6.07 -12.40
C ILE A 261 -14.12 5.45 -12.57
N GLY A 262 -14.98 5.59 -11.57
CA GLY A 262 -16.38 5.17 -11.67
C GLY A 262 -17.11 5.83 -12.84
N THR A 263 -16.93 7.14 -13.01
CA THR A 263 -17.48 7.90 -14.14
C THR A 263 -16.91 7.42 -15.49
N LYS A 264 -15.58 7.23 -15.57
CA LYS A 264 -14.89 6.76 -16.78
C LYS A 264 -15.44 5.42 -17.28
N TYR A 265 -15.66 4.47 -16.35
CA TYR A 265 -16.13 3.11 -16.70
C TYR A 265 -17.64 2.91 -16.55
N LYS A 266 -18.39 3.92 -16.10
CA LYS A 266 -19.83 3.87 -15.80
C LYS A 266 -20.16 2.80 -14.75
N VAL A 267 -19.34 2.70 -13.72
CA VAL A 267 -19.47 1.76 -12.59
C VAL A 267 -19.53 2.54 -11.28
N ASP A 268 -20.53 2.30 -10.45
CA ASP A 268 -20.63 2.95 -9.12
C ASP A 268 -19.70 2.28 -8.12
N ILE A 269 -18.42 2.69 -8.13
CA ILE A 269 -17.43 2.28 -7.13
C ILE A 269 -17.34 3.27 -5.94
N TYR A 270 -17.82 4.50 -6.11
CA TYR A 270 -17.73 5.57 -5.12
C TYR A 270 -18.54 5.24 -3.85
N LYS A 271 -19.78 4.82 -4.00
CA LYS A 271 -20.71 4.56 -2.88
C LYS A 271 -20.17 3.51 -1.93
N ASP A 272 -19.67 2.41 -2.45
CA ASP A 272 -19.11 1.32 -1.66
C ASP A 272 -17.80 1.71 -0.99
N LEU A 273 -16.89 2.41 -1.69
CA LEU A 273 -15.65 2.90 -1.11
C LEU A 273 -15.91 3.93 -0.02
N LYS A 274 -16.84 4.88 -0.23
CA LYS A 274 -17.25 5.84 0.81
C LYS A 274 -17.77 5.11 2.05
N LYS A 275 -18.61 4.08 1.87
CA LYS A 275 -19.12 3.26 2.99
C LYS A 275 -17.99 2.49 3.68
N GLU A 276 -17.03 1.95 2.93
CA GLU A 276 -15.86 1.27 3.50
C GLU A 276 -15.03 2.20 4.39
N LEU A 277 -14.72 3.40 3.90
CA LEU A 277 -13.98 4.40 4.68
C LEU A 277 -14.74 4.83 5.94
N MET A 278 -16.05 5.10 5.82
CA MET A 278 -16.88 5.51 6.96
C MET A 278 -17.04 4.43 8.03
N VAL A 279 -17.14 3.17 7.65
CA VAL A 279 -17.48 2.09 8.59
C VAL A 279 -16.21 1.34 9.03
N LYS A 280 -15.56 0.65 8.12
CA LYS A 280 -14.45 -0.25 8.47
C LYS A 280 -13.17 0.51 8.79
N GLN A 281 -12.79 1.46 7.93
CA GLN A 281 -11.52 2.19 8.07
C GLN A 281 -11.56 3.25 9.17
N SER A 282 -12.73 3.73 9.58
CA SER A 282 -12.86 4.62 10.72
C SER A 282 -12.30 4.00 12.01
N PHE A 283 -12.45 2.69 12.23
CA PHE A 283 -11.84 2.02 13.38
C PHE A 283 -10.32 2.24 13.42
N HIS A 284 -9.64 2.04 12.31
CA HIS A 284 -8.19 2.23 12.24
C HIS A 284 -7.79 3.68 12.55
N VAL A 285 -8.48 4.65 11.95
CA VAL A 285 -8.17 6.07 12.16
C VAL A 285 -8.39 6.50 13.59
N PHE A 286 -9.53 6.15 14.19
CA PHE A 286 -9.81 6.52 15.57
C PHE A 286 -8.91 5.78 16.57
N GLU A 287 -8.53 4.52 16.30
CA GLU A 287 -7.58 3.77 17.12
C GLU A 287 -6.18 4.40 17.12
N MET A 288 -5.69 4.83 15.95
CA MET A 288 -4.40 5.55 15.84
C MET A 288 -4.41 6.93 16.53
N ASN A 289 -5.58 7.49 16.77
CA ASN A 289 -5.78 8.76 17.46
C ASN A 289 -6.23 8.59 18.93
N VAL A 290 -6.03 7.40 19.50
CA VAL A 290 -6.29 7.18 20.93
C VAL A 290 -5.23 7.87 21.77
N GLY A 291 -5.70 8.70 22.74
CA GLY A 291 -4.82 9.43 23.64
C GLY A 291 -4.21 10.71 23.07
N VAL A 292 -4.59 11.10 21.84
CA VAL A 292 -4.33 12.48 21.36
C VAL A 292 -5.15 13.49 22.15
N GLY A 293 -4.72 14.76 22.13
CA GLY A 293 -5.45 15.84 22.80
C GLY A 293 -6.86 16.04 22.25
N VAL A 294 -7.74 16.59 23.09
CA VAL A 294 -9.13 16.90 22.70
C VAL A 294 -9.20 17.84 21.49
N ARG A 295 -8.23 18.73 21.35
CA ARG A 295 -8.15 19.69 20.24
C ARG A 295 -7.93 18.94 18.91
N GLU A 296 -6.95 18.06 18.86
CA GLU A 296 -6.59 17.24 17.68
C GLU A 296 -7.74 16.30 17.30
N LEU A 297 -8.40 15.71 18.29
CA LEU A 297 -9.58 14.87 18.07
C LEU A 297 -10.76 15.64 17.47
N LYS A 298 -11.01 16.89 17.95
CA LYS A 298 -12.01 17.77 17.37
C LYS A 298 -11.64 18.23 15.96
N GLU A 299 -10.37 18.48 15.70
CA GLU A 299 -9.88 18.77 14.35
C GLU A 299 -10.12 17.59 13.40
N LEU A 300 -9.77 16.35 13.78
CA LEU A 300 -10.07 15.15 13.00
C LEU A 300 -11.57 15.04 12.67
N LYS A 301 -12.44 15.25 13.67
CA LYS A 301 -13.90 15.27 13.44
C LYS A 301 -14.30 16.34 12.42
N SER A 302 -13.73 17.55 12.53
CA SER A 302 -14.03 18.66 11.61
C SER A 302 -13.61 18.31 10.18
N GLU A 303 -12.41 17.80 10.01
CA GLU A 303 -11.88 17.41 8.68
C GLU A 303 -12.69 16.26 8.05
N LEU A 304 -13.06 15.23 8.84
CA LEU A 304 -13.91 14.14 8.36
C LEU A 304 -15.33 14.61 8.01
N LYS A 305 -15.87 15.63 8.68
CA LYS A 305 -17.15 16.25 8.29
C LYS A 305 -17.08 16.94 6.94
N LYS A 306 -16.01 17.67 6.62
CA LYS A 306 -15.83 18.37 5.34
C LYS A 306 -15.90 17.43 4.13
N ILE A 307 -15.47 16.18 4.31
CA ILE A 307 -15.50 15.13 3.28
C ILE A 307 -16.65 14.14 3.47
N GLU A 308 -17.63 14.49 4.32
CA GLU A 308 -18.85 13.71 4.61
C GLU A 308 -18.62 12.30 5.19
N LEU A 309 -17.43 11.99 5.68
CA LEU A 309 -17.12 10.69 6.28
C LEU A 309 -17.46 10.61 7.78
N PHE A 310 -17.98 11.68 8.37
CA PHE A 310 -18.46 11.70 9.75
C PHE A 310 -19.99 11.55 9.88
N ASN A 311 -20.72 11.33 8.78
CA ASN A 311 -22.18 11.30 8.78
C ASN A 311 -22.76 9.98 9.31
N HIS A 312 -21.98 8.89 9.33
CA HIS A 312 -22.39 7.57 9.80
C HIS A 312 -22.31 7.44 11.33
N ILE A 313 -23.08 6.51 11.91
CA ILE A 313 -23.10 6.25 13.35
C ILE A 313 -21.74 5.78 13.88
N VAL A 314 -20.98 4.98 13.08
CA VAL A 314 -19.70 4.41 13.49
C VAL A 314 -18.66 5.47 13.83
N PRO A 315 -18.29 6.43 12.95
CA PRO A 315 -17.30 7.45 13.32
C PRO A 315 -17.78 8.35 14.46
N LYS A 316 -19.09 8.60 14.60
CA LYS A 316 -19.64 9.34 15.75
C LYS A 316 -19.41 8.59 17.05
N PHE A 317 -19.70 7.31 17.08
CA PHE A 317 -19.49 6.43 18.23
C PHE A 317 -18.00 6.32 18.61
N LEU A 318 -17.12 6.08 17.64
CA LEU A 318 -15.68 6.00 17.85
C LEU A 318 -15.10 7.32 18.37
N PHE A 319 -15.55 8.45 17.83
CA PHE A 319 -15.20 9.77 18.36
C PHE A 319 -15.60 9.91 19.83
N THR A 320 -16.83 9.52 20.17
CA THR A 320 -17.36 9.62 21.53
C THR A 320 -16.53 8.78 22.50
N ILE A 321 -16.18 7.55 22.14
CA ILE A 321 -15.30 6.70 22.95
C ILE A 321 -13.94 7.38 23.18
N ASN A 322 -13.28 7.88 22.13
CA ASN A 322 -11.99 8.57 22.27
C ASN A 322 -12.10 9.82 23.11
N TYR A 323 -13.19 10.58 22.95
CA TYR A 323 -13.40 11.84 23.67
C TYR A 323 -13.55 11.64 25.18
N PHE A 324 -14.32 10.64 25.62
CA PHE A 324 -14.58 10.40 27.03
C PHE A 324 -13.55 9.50 27.73
N PHE A 325 -12.99 8.54 27.01
CA PHE A 325 -12.12 7.54 27.62
C PHE A 325 -10.63 7.74 27.31
N GLY A 326 -10.25 8.64 26.38
CA GLY A 326 -8.87 8.93 26.05
C GLY A 326 -8.08 7.63 25.74
N ARG A 327 -6.95 7.42 26.44
CA ARG A 327 -6.11 6.21 26.27
C ARG A 327 -6.85 4.90 26.60
N ASN A 328 -7.83 4.93 27.48
CA ASN A 328 -8.61 3.75 27.83
C ASN A 328 -9.56 3.31 26.72
N ALA A 329 -9.76 4.12 25.67
CA ALA A 329 -10.55 3.76 24.50
C ALA A 329 -10.05 2.47 23.83
N LEU A 330 -8.74 2.14 23.92
CA LEU A 330 -8.18 0.90 23.39
C LEU A 330 -8.83 -0.37 23.96
N ILE A 331 -9.31 -0.32 25.21
CA ILE A 331 -10.01 -1.45 25.83
C ILE A 331 -11.30 -1.73 25.06
N PHE A 332 -12.08 -0.66 24.74
CA PHE A 332 -13.32 -0.78 23.97
C PHE A 332 -13.06 -1.29 22.55
N TYR A 333 -12.02 -0.81 21.88
CA TYR A 333 -11.65 -1.30 20.53
C TYR A 333 -11.32 -2.80 20.53
N ARG A 334 -10.61 -3.27 21.56
CA ARG A 334 -10.29 -4.70 21.70
C ARG A 334 -11.54 -5.54 21.94
N LEU A 335 -12.48 -5.07 22.77
CA LEU A 335 -13.75 -5.74 23.02
C LEU A 335 -14.62 -5.82 21.75
N ILE A 336 -14.76 -4.71 21.02
CA ILE A 336 -15.52 -4.67 19.77
C ILE A 336 -14.94 -5.66 18.73
N ARG A 337 -13.62 -5.74 18.61
CA ARG A 337 -12.99 -6.70 17.70
C ARG A 337 -13.26 -8.15 18.08
N LYS A 338 -13.29 -8.49 19.38
CA LYS A 338 -13.62 -9.85 19.84
C LYS A 338 -15.08 -10.23 19.54
N ILE A 339 -15.99 -9.28 19.55
CA ILE A 339 -17.42 -9.52 19.26
C ILE A 339 -17.67 -9.60 17.74
N ALA A 340 -16.81 -8.96 16.93
CA ALA A 340 -16.96 -8.90 15.48
C ALA A 340 -16.20 -10.02 14.73
N GLN A 341 -15.48 -10.86 15.45
CA GLN A 341 -14.88 -12.13 14.99
C GLN A 341 -15.80 -13.30 15.25
#